data_18cfebcad40d1eedadeb5b4914c342c7
#
_entry.id   18cfebcad40d1eedadeb5b4914c342c7
#
_cell.length_a   1.000
_cell.length_b   1.000
_cell.length_c   1.000
_cell.angle_alpha   90.00
_cell.angle_beta   90.00
_cell.angle_gamma   90.00
#
_symmetry.space_group_name_H-M   'P 1'
#
loop_
_entity.id
_entity.type
_entity.pdbx_description
1 polymer ?
#
loop_
_entity_poly.entity_id
_entity_poly.type
_entity_poly.pdbx_seq_one_letter_code
_entity_poly.pdbx_strand_id
1 'polypeptide(L)'
;VLPEDVLLAAAWLFSVLFLFFFLLLAADVARALYLLVLFCLRRNRTERFRVIGNRVNVVLLVLSAVLATVGMIGGTRVPQVKEETIAVNRLPEGADGLKVAVLADLHADGITREDRIRKIVERTNALNPDIVVIAGDFVDGSVSEHGGDLRPLADLKARYGVFGVPGNHEYYSGYEEWMEFLPTLGIRMLLNEHAP
;
A
#
# COMPACT_ATOMS: atom_id res chain seq x y z
N VAL A 1 14.45 -12.44 -10.47
CA VAL A 1 13.55 -11.31 -10.13
C VAL A 1 13.66 -10.27 -11.25
N LEU A 2 12.52 -9.73 -11.73
CA LEU A 2 12.52 -8.70 -12.75
C LEU A 2 13.07 -7.37 -12.17
N PRO A 3 13.68 -6.52 -12.99
CA PRO A 3 14.08 -5.17 -12.56
C PRO A 3 12.87 -4.36 -12.08
N GLU A 4 13.08 -3.49 -11.09
CA GLU A 4 12.02 -2.68 -10.47
C GLU A 4 11.28 -1.79 -11.48
N ASP A 5 12.01 -1.16 -12.39
CA ASP A 5 11.44 -0.33 -13.47
C ASP A 5 10.51 -1.11 -14.39
N VAL A 6 10.83 -2.37 -14.68
CA VAL A 6 9.97 -3.27 -15.47
C VAL A 6 8.70 -3.62 -14.70
N LEU A 7 8.81 -3.92 -13.40
CA LEU A 7 7.66 -4.21 -12.55
C LEU A 7 6.74 -2.99 -12.41
N LEU A 8 7.31 -1.81 -12.19
CA LEU A 8 6.56 -0.55 -12.13
C LEU A 8 5.84 -0.26 -13.45
N ALA A 9 6.53 -0.42 -14.59
CA ALA A 9 5.91 -0.22 -15.89
C ALA A 9 4.76 -1.20 -16.16
N ALA A 10 4.94 -2.48 -15.80
CA ALA A 10 3.90 -3.50 -15.93
C ALA A 10 2.70 -3.22 -15.03
N ALA A 11 2.93 -2.87 -13.77
CA ALA A 11 1.89 -2.50 -12.81
C ALA A 11 1.12 -1.26 -13.26
N TRP A 12 1.82 -0.25 -13.78
CA TRP A 12 1.19 0.94 -14.34
C TRP A 12 0.30 0.60 -15.53
N LEU A 13 0.82 -0.15 -16.51
CA LEU A 13 0.06 -0.55 -17.68
C LEU A 13 -1.18 -1.38 -17.30
N PHE A 14 -1.01 -2.34 -16.40
CA PHE A 14 -2.12 -3.12 -15.86
C PHE A 14 -3.19 -2.22 -15.22
N SER A 15 -2.78 -1.26 -14.39
CA SER A 15 -3.70 -0.32 -13.74
C SER A 15 -4.44 0.55 -14.73
N VAL A 16 -3.76 1.05 -15.79
CA VAL A 16 -4.40 1.82 -16.88
C VAL A 16 -5.45 0.98 -17.59
N LEU A 17 -5.10 -0.25 -17.99
CA LEU A 17 -6.02 -1.13 -18.70
C LEU A 17 -7.20 -1.55 -17.82
N PHE A 18 -6.97 -1.83 -16.55
CA PHE A 18 -8.01 -2.17 -15.58
C PHE A 18 -9.01 -1.03 -15.39
N LEU A 19 -8.52 0.18 -15.12
CA LEU A 19 -9.38 1.36 -14.97
C LEU A 19 -10.13 1.67 -16.27
N PHE A 20 -9.43 1.63 -17.40
CA PHE A 20 -10.04 1.88 -18.70
C PHE A 20 -11.15 0.89 -19.02
N PHE A 21 -10.95 -0.40 -18.72
CA PHE A 21 -11.97 -1.44 -18.92
C PHE A 21 -13.26 -1.09 -18.16
N PHE A 22 -13.17 -0.78 -16.87
CA PHE A 22 -14.38 -0.48 -16.08
C PHE A 22 -15.04 0.84 -16.46
N LEU A 23 -14.26 1.87 -16.77
CA LEU A 23 -14.81 3.15 -17.25
C LEU A 23 -15.47 3.00 -18.62
N LEU A 24 -14.87 2.22 -19.51
CA LEU A 24 -15.44 1.93 -20.82
C LEU A 24 -16.73 1.10 -20.71
N LEU A 25 -16.72 0.06 -19.86
CA LEU A 25 -17.90 -0.75 -19.59
C LEU A 25 -19.07 0.10 -19.08
N ALA A 26 -18.82 0.98 -18.11
CA ALA A 26 -19.83 1.91 -17.59
C ALA A 26 -20.37 2.85 -18.69
N ALA A 27 -19.48 3.39 -19.53
CA ALA A 27 -19.87 4.23 -20.65
C ALA A 27 -20.69 3.47 -21.71
N ASP A 28 -20.35 2.22 -21.98
CA ASP A 28 -21.07 1.40 -22.96
C ASP A 28 -22.44 0.96 -22.42
N VAL A 29 -22.56 0.65 -21.13
CA VAL A 29 -23.86 0.43 -20.48
C VAL A 29 -24.73 1.69 -20.59
N ALA A 30 -24.19 2.87 -20.28
CA ALA A 30 -24.91 4.13 -20.41
C ALA A 30 -25.36 4.40 -21.87
N ARG A 31 -24.49 4.11 -22.84
CA ARG A 31 -24.81 4.21 -24.28
C ARG A 31 -25.92 3.24 -24.68
N ALA A 32 -25.85 1.99 -24.21
CA ALA A 32 -26.85 0.98 -24.49
C ALA A 32 -28.22 1.38 -23.94
N LEU A 33 -28.29 1.88 -22.70
CA LEU A 33 -29.50 2.40 -22.10
C LEU A 33 -30.06 3.59 -22.87
N TYR A 34 -29.20 4.54 -23.27
CA TYR A 34 -29.61 5.68 -24.09
C TYR A 34 -30.21 5.23 -25.44
N LEU A 35 -29.58 4.26 -26.10
CA LEU A 35 -30.08 3.70 -27.36
C LEU A 35 -31.40 2.97 -27.18
N LEU A 36 -31.58 2.26 -26.08
CA LEU A 36 -32.88 1.62 -25.75
C LEU A 36 -33.98 2.66 -25.59
N VAL A 37 -33.68 3.79 -24.88
CA VAL A 37 -34.65 4.90 -24.76
C VAL A 37 -35.00 5.50 -26.13
N LEU A 38 -34.01 5.75 -27.00
CA LEU A 38 -34.27 6.25 -28.35
C LEU A 38 -35.14 5.27 -29.16
N PHE A 39 -34.87 3.97 -29.05
CA PHE A 39 -35.67 2.93 -29.70
C PHE A 39 -37.13 2.96 -29.22
N CYS A 40 -37.35 3.02 -27.90
CA CYS A 40 -38.69 3.13 -27.32
C CYS A 40 -39.42 4.40 -27.77
N LEU A 41 -38.70 5.51 -27.93
CA LEU A 41 -39.25 6.78 -28.39
C LEU A 41 -39.36 6.89 -29.92
N ARG A 42 -39.01 5.85 -30.66
CA ARG A 42 -38.98 5.81 -32.15
C ARG A 42 -38.14 6.96 -32.75
N ARG A 43 -37.06 7.38 -32.08
CA ARG A 43 -36.15 8.42 -32.57
C ARG A 43 -34.91 7.81 -33.22
N ASN A 44 -34.42 8.45 -34.29
CA ASN A 44 -33.24 7.99 -35.01
C ASN A 44 -31.96 8.45 -34.36
N ARG A 45 -30.92 7.63 -34.50
CA ARG A 45 -29.54 7.97 -34.16
C ARG A 45 -29.02 9.12 -35.02
N THR A 46 -28.28 10.05 -34.43
CA THR A 46 -27.54 11.07 -35.19
C THR A 46 -26.08 10.60 -35.40
N GLU A 47 -25.50 10.97 -36.55
CA GLU A 47 -24.04 10.73 -36.83
C GLU A 47 -23.15 11.28 -35.74
N ARG A 48 -23.50 12.40 -35.12
CA ARG A 48 -22.81 13.01 -33.98
C ARG A 48 -22.62 12.06 -32.80
N PHE A 49 -23.54 11.11 -32.60
CA PHE A 49 -23.42 10.15 -31.49
C PHE A 49 -22.17 9.27 -31.58
N ARG A 50 -21.80 8.82 -32.79
CA ARG A 50 -20.60 8.01 -33.02
C ARG A 50 -19.30 8.82 -32.77
N VAL A 51 -19.28 10.04 -33.27
CA VAL A 51 -18.08 10.94 -33.10
C VAL A 51 -17.90 11.28 -31.63
N ILE A 52 -18.98 11.58 -30.91
CA ILE A 52 -18.93 11.85 -29.45
C ILE A 52 -18.47 10.60 -28.71
N GLY A 53 -18.97 9.42 -29.06
CA GLY A 53 -18.57 8.16 -28.46
C GLY A 53 -17.06 7.93 -28.55
N ASN A 54 -16.46 8.13 -29.71
CA ASN A 54 -15.01 7.98 -29.90
C ASN A 54 -14.22 8.98 -29.08
N ARG A 55 -14.65 10.25 -29.03
CA ARG A 55 -13.99 11.27 -28.19
C ARG A 55 -14.07 10.92 -26.70
N VAL A 56 -15.21 10.43 -26.23
CA VAL A 56 -15.38 9.97 -24.86
C VAL A 56 -14.42 8.83 -24.56
N ASN A 57 -14.26 7.84 -25.44
CA ASN A 57 -13.32 6.74 -25.20
C ASN A 57 -11.87 7.22 -25.07
N VAL A 58 -11.45 8.19 -25.89
CA VAL A 58 -10.11 8.79 -25.77
C VAL A 58 -9.96 9.51 -24.42
N VAL A 59 -10.97 10.28 -24.01
CA VAL A 59 -10.95 10.95 -22.70
C VAL A 59 -10.88 9.95 -21.56
N LEU A 60 -11.64 8.84 -21.62
CA LEU A 60 -11.58 7.79 -20.60
C LEU A 60 -10.19 7.12 -20.52
N LEU A 61 -9.54 6.88 -21.68
CA LEU A 61 -8.19 6.34 -21.70
C LEU A 61 -7.18 7.29 -21.04
N VAL A 62 -7.24 8.57 -21.40
CA VAL A 62 -6.36 9.59 -20.79
C VAL A 62 -6.62 9.70 -19.28
N LEU A 63 -7.90 9.71 -18.87
CA LEU A 63 -8.27 9.75 -17.46
C LEU A 63 -7.73 8.52 -16.71
N SER A 64 -7.85 7.32 -17.29
CA SER A 64 -7.29 6.09 -16.71
C SER A 64 -5.78 6.18 -16.53
N ALA A 65 -5.05 6.71 -17.52
CA ALA A 65 -3.61 6.88 -17.42
C ALA A 65 -3.23 7.89 -16.32
N VAL A 66 -3.95 9.00 -16.21
CA VAL A 66 -3.74 10.01 -15.15
C VAL A 66 -4.00 9.41 -13.77
N LEU A 67 -5.15 8.73 -13.59
CA LEU A 67 -5.51 8.11 -12.31
C LEU A 67 -4.52 7.01 -11.91
N ALA A 68 -4.10 6.16 -12.84
CA ALA A 68 -3.09 5.13 -12.60
C ALA A 68 -1.74 5.77 -12.19
N THR A 69 -1.32 6.85 -12.85
CA THR A 69 -0.09 7.57 -12.50
C THR A 69 -0.17 8.18 -11.10
N VAL A 70 -1.27 8.87 -10.79
CA VAL A 70 -1.48 9.47 -9.46
C VAL A 70 -1.50 8.40 -8.37
N GLY A 71 -2.23 7.29 -8.62
CA GLY A 71 -2.30 6.15 -7.69
C GLY A 71 -0.94 5.51 -7.46
N MET A 72 -0.16 5.27 -8.51
CA MET A 72 1.19 4.71 -8.41
C MET A 72 2.13 5.62 -7.63
N ILE A 73 2.17 6.94 -7.95
CA ILE A 73 2.97 7.91 -7.21
C ILE A 73 2.56 7.93 -5.73
N GLY A 74 1.25 7.85 -5.43
CA GLY A 74 0.75 7.80 -4.06
C GLY A 74 1.17 6.53 -3.33
N GLY A 75 1.04 5.36 -3.97
CA GLY A 75 1.34 4.05 -3.37
C GLY A 75 2.83 3.80 -3.16
N THR A 76 3.71 4.37 -4.01
CA THR A 76 5.17 4.17 -3.89
C THR A 76 5.86 5.22 -3.01
N ARG A 77 5.17 6.27 -2.58
CA ARG A 77 5.74 7.28 -1.66
C ARG A 77 5.97 6.72 -0.26
N VAL A 78 6.98 7.26 0.41
CA VAL A 78 7.16 7.03 1.85
C VAL A 78 5.95 7.60 2.58
N PRO A 79 5.29 6.82 3.48
CA PRO A 79 4.10 7.24 4.20
C PRO A 79 4.31 8.55 4.97
N GLN A 80 3.28 9.39 5.04
CA GLN A 80 3.32 10.58 5.88
C GLN A 80 3.06 10.19 7.34
N VAL A 81 3.72 10.89 8.26
CA VAL A 81 3.45 10.74 9.68
C VAL A 81 2.08 11.33 10.00
N LYS A 82 1.25 10.56 10.68
CA LYS A 82 0.00 11.02 11.28
C LYS A 82 0.18 10.97 12.79
N GLU A 83 -0.01 12.11 13.46
CA GLU A 83 0.07 12.20 14.91
C GLU A 83 -1.34 12.15 15.50
N GLU A 84 -1.51 11.27 16.49
CA GLU A 84 -2.75 11.12 17.23
C GLU A 84 -2.45 11.11 18.73
N THR A 85 -3.23 11.82 19.51
CA THR A 85 -3.13 11.80 20.98
C THR A 85 -4.25 10.95 21.55
N ILE A 86 -3.87 9.92 22.32
CA ILE A 86 -4.81 9.00 22.95
C ILE A 86 -4.81 9.26 24.46
N ALA A 87 -5.95 9.65 25.01
CA ALA A 87 -6.13 9.79 26.46
C ALA A 87 -6.45 8.41 27.06
N VAL A 88 -5.59 7.94 27.94
CA VAL A 88 -5.77 6.66 28.66
C VAL A 88 -6.06 6.96 30.13
N ASN A 89 -7.22 6.48 30.63
CA ASN A 89 -7.57 6.63 32.03
C ASN A 89 -6.68 5.75 32.92
N ARG A 90 -6.20 6.29 34.04
CA ARG A 90 -5.34 5.58 35.00
C ARG A 90 -3.98 5.16 34.43
N LEU A 91 -3.43 5.95 33.51
CA LEU A 91 -2.07 5.74 33.06
C LEU A 91 -1.11 6.00 34.23
N PRO A 92 -0.07 5.16 34.47
CA PRO A 92 0.95 5.46 35.46
C PRO A 92 1.64 6.79 35.16
N GLU A 93 1.99 7.56 36.22
CA GLU A 93 2.61 8.90 36.06
C GLU A 93 3.85 8.89 35.15
N GLY A 94 4.64 7.82 35.18
CA GLY A 94 5.83 7.69 34.33
C GLY A 94 5.56 7.38 32.85
N ALA A 95 4.32 7.12 32.46
CA ALA A 95 3.93 6.80 31.08
C ALA A 95 3.18 7.96 30.37
N ASP A 96 2.98 9.09 31.07
CA ASP A 96 2.41 10.27 30.43
C ASP A 96 3.37 10.85 29.38
N GLY A 97 2.84 11.19 28.22
CA GLY A 97 3.63 11.70 27.10
C GLY A 97 4.44 10.63 26.34
N LEU A 98 4.22 9.33 26.59
CA LEU A 98 4.87 8.24 25.88
C LEU A 98 4.59 8.33 24.38
N LYS A 99 5.66 8.29 23.57
CA LYS A 99 5.58 8.31 22.10
C LYS A 99 5.67 6.90 21.55
N VAL A 100 4.60 6.44 20.93
CA VAL A 100 4.57 5.14 20.26
C VAL A 100 4.50 5.35 18.74
N ALA A 101 5.52 4.92 18.01
CA ALA A 101 5.46 4.88 16.56
C ALA A 101 4.86 3.53 16.13
N VAL A 102 3.80 3.59 15.34
CA VAL A 102 3.14 2.40 14.78
C VAL A 102 3.42 2.34 13.28
N LEU A 103 4.02 1.25 12.85
CA LEU A 103 4.20 0.88 11.45
C LEU A 103 3.27 -0.29 11.16
N ALA A 104 2.67 -0.32 9.98
CA ALA A 104 1.86 -1.45 9.51
C ALA A 104 1.96 -1.55 7.99
N ASP A 105 1.69 -2.73 7.47
CA ASP A 105 1.53 -2.96 6.04
C ASP A 105 2.75 -2.46 5.23
N LEU A 106 3.96 -2.86 5.64
CA LEU A 106 5.19 -2.48 4.95
C LEU A 106 5.26 -3.10 3.56
N HIS A 107 4.79 -4.35 3.44
CA HIS A 107 4.73 -5.12 2.20
C HIS A 107 5.99 -4.99 1.36
N ALA A 108 7.14 -5.40 1.93
CA ALA A 108 8.37 -5.49 1.15
C ALA A 108 8.19 -6.52 0.03
N ASP A 109 8.31 -6.07 -1.20
CA ASP A 109 8.04 -6.83 -2.42
C ASP A 109 8.98 -6.42 -3.56
N GLY A 110 8.62 -6.76 -4.81
CA GLY A 110 9.37 -6.35 -6.00
C GLY A 110 9.43 -4.83 -6.22
N ILE A 111 8.56 -4.05 -5.60
CA ILE A 111 8.45 -2.58 -5.73
C ILE A 111 8.86 -1.89 -4.43
N THR A 112 8.44 -2.41 -3.29
CA THR A 112 8.81 -1.90 -1.96
C THR A 112 10.13 -2.53 -1.54
N ARG A 113 11.22 -1.92 -1.94
CA ARG A 113 12.59 -2.38 -1.74
C ARG A 113 13.26 -1.71 -0.54
N GLU A 114 14.50 -2.13 -0.28
CA GLU A 114 15.37 -1.65 0.79
C GLU A 114 15.36 -0.12 0.95
N ASP A 115 15.46 0.64 -0.15
CA ASP A 115 15.51 2.11 -0.12
C ASP A 115 14.25 2.75 0.47
N ARG A 116 13.07 2.17 0.18
CA ARG A 116 11.81 2.65 0.76
C ARG A 116 11.74 2.33 2.24
N ILE A 117 12.10 1.11 2.62
CA ILE A 117 12.15 0.68 4.03
C ILE A 117 13.13 1.55 4.81
N ARG A 118 14.31 1.84 4.28
CA ARG A 118 15.30 2.73 4.87
C ARG A 118 14.75 4.12 5.15
N LYS A 119 14.05 4.73 4.20
CA LYS A 119 13.40 6.03 4.36
C LYS A 119 12.29 6.02 5.40
N ILE A 120 11.55 4.91 5.53
CA ILE A 120 10.55 4.73 6.59
C ILE A 120 11.24 4.70 7.96
N VAL A 121 12.33 3.94 8.09
CA VAL A 121 13.14 3.84 9.31
C VAL A 121 13.72 5.21 9.71
N GLU A 122 14.33 5.93 8.77
CA GLU A 122 14.88 7.27 9.00
C GLU A 122 13.79 8.22 9.50
N ARG A 123 12.60 8.21 8.87
CA ARG A 123 11.46 9.02 9.27
C ARG A 123 10.94 8.66 10.65
N THR A 124 10.85 7.36 10.95
CA THR A 124 10.43 6.86 12.27
C THR A 124 11.42 7.29 13.36
N ASN A 125 12.72 7.11 13.11
CA ASN A 125 13.76 7.51 14.06
C ASN A 125 13.77 9.03 14.32
N ALA A 126 13.45 9.85 13.31
CA ALA A 126 13.37 11.30 13.46
C ALA A 126 12.26 11.75 14.43
N LEU A 127 11.26 10.91 14.71
CA LEU A 127 10.21 11.17 15.69
C LEU A 127 10.71 10.97 17.13
N ASN A 128 11.86 10.33 17.33
CA ASN A 128 12.39 9.91 18.63
C ASN A 128 11.33 9.16 19.47
N PRO A 129 10.80 8.02 18.96
CA PRO A 129 9.78 7.26 19.67
C PRO A 129 10.35 6.57 20.90
N ASP A 130 9.52 6.42 21.94
CA ASP A 130 9.85 5.60 23.11
C ASP A 130 9.65 4.11 22.81
N ILE A 131 8.66 3.79 21.97
CA ILE A 131 8.35 2.43 21.52
C ILE A 131 8.09 2.47 20.01
N VAL A 132 8.57 1.45 19.29
CA VAL A 132 8.14 1.18 17.92
C VAL A 132 7.35 -0.13 17.90
N VAL A 133 6.19 -0.13 17.27
CA VAL A 133 5.36 -1.31 17.05
C VAL A 133 5.16 -1.51 15.57
N ILE A 134 5.38 -2.73 15.09
CA ILE A 134 5.11 -3.12 13.70
C ILE A 134 3.94 -4.11 13.73
N ALA A 135 2.81 -3.68 13.18
CA ALA A 135 1.52 -4.37 13.29
C ALA A 135 1.29 -5.36 12.13
N GLY A 136 2.29 -6.16 11.78
CA GLY A 136 2.22 -7.21 10.78
C GLY A 136 2.39 -6.74 9.33
N ASP A 137 2.29 -7.68 8.42
CA ASP A 137 2.41 -7.51 6.98
C ASP A 137 3.72 -6.79 6.57
N PHE A 138 4.83 -7.37 7.03
CA PHE A 138 6.18 -6.87 6.71
C PHE A 138 6.53 -7.09 5.25
N VAL A 139 5.99 -8.16 4.64
CA VAL A 139 6.52 -8.69 3.39
C VAL A 139 5.46 -9.36 2.51
N ASP A 140 5.75 -9.37 1.20
CA ASP A 140 5.07 -10.18 0.18
C ASP A 140 6.09 -11.08 -0.53
N GLY A 141 6.38 -12.25 0.04
CA GLY A 141 7.32 -13.23 -0.49
C GLY A 141 8.22 -13.86 0.58
N SER A 142 9.11 -14.75 0.16
CA SER A 142 9.97 -15.51 1.07
C SER A 142 11.13 -14.69 1.64
N VAL A 143 11.73 -15.17 2.73
CA VAL A 143 12.95 -14.58 3.33
C VAL A 143 14.10 -14.54 2.31
N SER A 144 14.23 -15.56 1.47
CA SER A 144 15.27 -15.62 0.43
C SER A 144 15.12 -14.53 -0.64
N GLU A 145 13.89 -14.07 -0.90
CA GLU A 145 13.58 -13.04 -1.89
C GLU A 145 13.70 -11.63 -1.32
N HIS A 146 13.10 -11.39 -0.13
CA HIS A 146 12.89 -10.06 0.43
C HIS A 146 13.51 -9.81 1.82
N GLY A 147 14.17 -10.80 2.42
CA GLY A 147 14.87 -10.61 3.70
C GLY A 147 15.91 -9.49 3.63
N GLY A 148 16.57 -9.33 2.47
CA GLY A 148 17.50 -8.23 2.22
C GLY A 148 16.83 -6.85 2.27
N ASP A 149 15.63 -6.73 1.75
CA ASP A 149 14.87 -5.47 1.68
C ASP A 149 14.43 -4.98 3.07
N LEU A 150 14.26 -5.90 4.04
CA LEU A 150 13.89 -5.58 5.42
C LEU A 150 15.06 -5.26 6.35
N ARG A 151 16.33 -5.46 5.93
CA ARG A 151 17.50 -5.19 6.77
C ARG A 151 17.55 -3.80 7.41
N PRO A 152 17.10 -2.72 6.74
CA PRO A 152 17.08 -1.42 7.38
C PRO A 152 16.25 -1.34 8.67
N LEU A 153 15.30 -2.26 8.90
CA LEU A 153 14.53 -2.31 10.15
C LEU A 153 15.43 -2.52 11.38
N ALA A 154 16.62 -3.11 11.22
CA ALA A 154 17.61 -3.23 12.28
C ALA A 154 18.13 -1.88 12.80
N ASP A 155 17.96 -0.80 12.01
CA ASP A 155 18.36 0.56 12.38
C ASP A 155 17.26 1.33 13.14
N LEU A 156 16.11 0.72 13.40
CA LEU A 156 15.03 1.33 14.20
C LEU A 156 15.52 1.59 15.64
N LYS A 157 15.21 2.78 16.16
CA LYS A 157 15.61 3.23 17.48
C LYS A 157 14.40 3.58 18.33
N ALA A 158 14.30 2.94 19.48
CA ALA A 158 13.28 3.24 20.48
C ALA A 158 13.81 2.95 21.87
N ARG A 159 13.46 3.80 22.85
CA ARG A 159 13.95 3.71 24.23
C ARG A 159 13.62 2.38 24.89
N TYR A 160 12.41 1.88 24.65
CA TYR A 160 11.88 0.64 25.26
C TYR A 160 11.83 -0.53 24.28
N GLY A 161 12.29 -0.33 23.04
CA GLY A 161 12.45 -1.39 22.07
C GLY A 161 11.48 -1.34 20.89
N VAL A 162 11.74 -2.26 19.97
CA VAL A 162 10.96 -2.47 18.75
C VAL A 162 10.21 -3.79 18.86
N PHE A 163 8.91 -3.75 18.72
CA PHE A 163 8.02 -4.91 18.84
C PHE A 163 7.30 -5.16 17.52
N GLY A 164 7.02 -6.42 17.22
CA GLY A 164 6.28 -6.81 16.03
C GLY A 164 5.28 -7.91 16.33
N VAL A 165 4.25 -7.99 15.51
CA VAL A 165 3.34 -9.14 15.44
C VAL A 165 3.26 -9.59 14.00
N PRO A 166 3.02 -10.88 13.69
CA PRO A 166 2.80 -11.31 12.31
C PRO A 166 1.43 -10.83 11.82
N GLY A 167 1.36 -10.47 10.54
CA GLY A 167 0.13 -10.29 9.80
C GLY A 167 -0.22 -11.53 8.98
N ASN A 168 -1.24 -11.44 8.13
CA ASN A 168 -1.63 -12.58 7.29
C ASN A 168 -0.60 -12.86 6.16
N HIS A 169 0.17 -11.86 5.74
CA HIS A 169 1.17 -12.04 4.68
C HIS A 169 2.36 -12.88 5.14
N GLU A 170 2.78 -12.81 6.39
CA GLU A 170 3.80 -13.71 6.93
C GLU A 170 3.36 -15.17 6.86
N TYR A 171 2.07 -15.47 7.14
CA TYR A 171 1.54 -16.83 7.02
C TYR A 171 1.52 -17.34 5.57
N TYR A 172 1.30 -16.46 4.60
CA TYR A 172 1.33 -16.84 3.17
C TYR A 172 2.74 -16.98 2.62
N SER A 173 3.71 -16.30 3.22
CA SER A 173 5.07 -16.11 2.71
C SER A 173 6.13 -16.98 3.41
N GLY A 174 5.72 -17.94 4.25
CA GLY A 174 6.64 -18.80 5.02
C GLY A 174 6.83 -18.34 6.45
N TYR A 175 5.78 -18.54 7.27
CA TYR A 175 5.69 -18.05 8.63
C TYR A 175 6.89 -18.41 9.51
N GLU A 176 7.32 -19.66 9.50
CA GLU A 176 8.41 -20.16 10.35
C GLU A 176 9.71 -19.42 10.02
N GLU A 177 10.07 -19.29 8.75
CA GLU A 177 11.29 -18.61 8.30
C GLU A 177 11.26 -17.12 8.68
N TRP A 178 10.11 -16.47 8.57
CA TRP A 178 9.96 -15.07 8.96
C TRP A 178 10.04 -14.88 10.48
N MET A 179 9.46 -15.79 11.28
CA MET A 179 9.55 -15.73 12.74
C MET A 179 10.96 -16.02 13.27
N GLU A 180 11.80 -16.70 12.48
CA GLU A 180 13.23 -16.86 12.77
C GLU A 180 14.04 -15.64 12.31
N PHE A 181 13.70 -15.04 11.18
CA PHE A 181 14.46 -13.95 10.57
C PHE A 181 14.23 -12.59 11.26
N LEU A 182 12.96 -12.17 11.49
CA LEU A 182 12.63 -10.85 12.02
C LEU A 182 13.30 -10.53 13.37
N PRO A 183 13.43 -11.48 14.33
CA PRO A 183 14.18 -11.25 15.56
C PRO A 183 15.67 -10.94 15.32
N THR A 184 16.28 -11.41 14.23
CA THR A 184 17.68 -11.09 13.90
C THR A 184 17.88 -9.61 13.56
N LEU A 185 16.79 -8.89 13.25
CA LEU A 185 16.77 -7.45 13.01
C LEU A 185 16.52 -6.63 14.30
N GLY A 186 16.57 -7.28 15.48
CA GLY A 186 16.32 -6.61 16.76
C GLY A 186 14.83 -6.34 17.05
N ILE A 187 13.92 -6.95 16.30
CA ILE A 187 12.48 -6.84 16.52
C ILE A 187 12.03 -7.97 17.46
N ARG A 188 11.44 -7.61 18.61
CA ARG A 188 10.82 -8.60 19.49
C ARG A 188 9.44 -8.97 18.98
N MET A 189 9.32 -10.16 18.40
CA MET A 189 8.03 -10.68 17.93
C MET A 189 7.18 -11.13 19.12
N LEU A 190 5.95 -10.61 19.21
CA LEU A 190 4.99 -10.96 20.26
C LEU A 190 3.99 -11.96 19.68
N LEU A 191 4.17 -13.24 20.03
CA LEU A 191 3.36 -14.36 19.52
C LEU A 191 2.39 -14.79 20.59
N ASN A 192 1.23 -14.11 20.70
CA ASN A 192 0.22 -14.32 21.74
C ASN A 192 0.77 -14.10 23.17
N GLU A 193 1.63 -13.13 23.32
CA GLU A 193 2.26 -12.74 24.58
C GLU A 193 2.28 -11.22 24.76
N HIS A 194 2.68 -10.75 25.92
CA HIS A 194 2.89 -9.32 26.20
C HIS A 194 4.33 -9.06 26.64
N ALA A 195 4.79 -7.86 26.42
CA ALA A 195 6.04 -7.35 26.99
C ALA A 195 5.71 -6.61 28.30
N PRO A 196 6.45 -6.89 29.42
CA PRO A 196 6.27 -6.19 30.70
C PRO A 196 6.78 -4.75 30.63
#